data_34aade7276ee29fb4c0bbeebde8ac91a
#
_entry.id   34aade7276ee29fb4c0bbeebde8ac91a
#
_cell.length_a   1.000
_cell.length_b   1.000
_cell.length_c   1.000
_cell.angle_alpha   90.00
_cell.angle_beta   90.00
_cell.angle_gamma   90.00
#
_symmetry.space_group_name_H-M   'P 1'
#
loop_
_entity.id
_entity.type
_entity.pdbx_description
1 polymer ?
#
loop_
_entity_poly.entity_id
_entity_poly.type
_entity_poly.pdbx_seq_one_letter_code
_entity_poly.pdbx_strand_id
1 'polypeptide(L)'
;VAEAKALRAWYLFEIVRNWGQGPLKINESKEPSYTVEYSNGAAFYQQIFTDLEEAISVLPWRQTGSNYGRMSKAAAKHIRALAYLTRGYEEYADPKDFENAFKDAEDVYLNSGHKLLDDYAMVHRQSNEINDEIIFPIGFADGANYNTNIWNQWYMMPYAIGGWLGLGKDSYYGNASMHVEAIPTKFAYMMYDWQKDRRPSVTFMSPLNGNASTSTDGKDAGKNWFQCTTPVDGVFAKGDKIIYFPVPTDPEYKYWAETDKNGVRYKVFNYPMGEETNWANDDYYKHAYQTTNSTSRTCLPIWKFKDGNAEYREDESGSGTRDIYLFRLAETCLIAAEAAVMNNNDQANAEKYINYVVSRAEKHSPQGGLSRYSNVTIDNILDERAKELLGEGSRWNDLQRTGKLAERVLKYNWDVSNIYGGTIKTTLTQESFESKFKLRPIPLQWLNSLSNGHELGNNPGW
;
A
#
# COMPACT_ATOMS: atom_id res chain seq x y z
N VAL A 1 4.27 24.43 18.50
CA VAL A 1 4.49 25.14 17.23
C VAL A 1 5.26 24.23 16.27
N ALA A 2 6.41 23.64 16.66
CA ALA A 2 7.24 22.82 15.77
C ALA A 2 6.49 21.63 15.13
N GLU A 3 5.71 20.89 15.92
CA GLU A 3 4.88 19.78 15.40
C GLU A 3 3.84 20.28 14.39
N ALA A 4 3.19 21.42 14.67
CA ALA A 4 2.20 22.00 13.75
C ALA A 4 2.83 22.44 12.42
N LYS A 5 4.07 22.96 12.44
CA LYS A 5 4.83 23.27 11.22
C LYS A 5 5.16 22.01 10.44
N ALA A 6 5.66 20.95 11.10
CA ALA A 6 5.93 19.69 10.42
C ALA A 6 4.67 19.06 9.79
N LEU A 7 3.53 19.11 10.49
CA LEU A 7 2.24 18.67 9.94
C LEU A 7 1.79 19.54 8.77
N ARG A 8 1.94 20.87 8.87
CA ARG A 8 1.63 21.76 7.75
C ARG A 8 2.49 21.45 6.53
N ALA A 9 3.79 21.26 6.72
CA ALA A 9 4.69 20.87 5.65
C ALA A 9 4.27 19.56 4.99
N TRP A 10 3.86 18.55 5.77
CA TRP A 10 3.33 17.30 5.25
C TRP A 10 2.08 17.53 4.38
N TYR A 11 1.09 18.28 4.86
CA TYR A 11 -0.12 18.55 4.07
C TYR A 11 0.16 19.41 2.83
N LEU A 12 1.06 20.37 2.90
CA LEU A 12 1.49 21.13 1.74
C LEU A 12 2.19 20.23 0.72
N PHE A 13 3.00 19.29 1.18
CA PHE A 13 3.63 18.30 0.31
C PHE A 13 2.59 17.37 -0.34
N GLU A 14 1.57 16.93 0.39
CA GLU A 14 0.46 16.16 -0.19
C GLU A 14 -0.27 16.96 -1.28
N ILE A 15 -0.48 18.26 -1.08
CA ILE A 15 -1.11 19.11 -2.09
C ILE A 15 -0.22 19.19 -3.34
N VAL A 16 1.03 19.58 -3.20
CA VAL A 16 1.89 19.83 -4.36
C VAL A 16 2.17 18.56 -5.16
N ARG A 17 2.42 17.41 -4.50
CA ARG A 17 2.70 16.16 -5.22
C ARG A 17 1.49 15.56 -5.93
N ASN A 18 0.27 15.87 -5.49
CA ASN A 18 -0.95 15.35 -6.11
C ASN A 18 -1.56 16.31 -7.13
N TRP A 19 -1.47 17.63 -6.93
CA TRP A 19 -2.11 18.63 -7.79
C TRP A 19 -1.15 19.61 -8.44
N GLY A 20 0.13 19.63 -8.08
CA GLY A 20 1.16 20.49 -8.67
C GLY A 20 1.09 21.95 -8.25
N GLN A 21 -0.08 22.43 -7.93
CA GLN A 21 -0.39 23.81 -7.55
C GLN A 21 -1.62 23.88 -6.65
N GLY A 22 -1.83 25.02 -6.03
CA GLY A 22 -3.00 25.26 -5.19
C GLY A 22 -2.91 26.54 -4.38
N PRO A 23 -3.89 26.84 -3.54
CA PRO A 23 -3.80 28.01 -2.63
C PRO A 23 -2.82 27.72 -1.50
N LEU A 24 -1.71 28.47 -1.47
CA LEU A 24 -0.72 28.40 -0.41
C LEU A 24 -1.10 29.31 0.76
N LYS A 25 -1.92 28.80 1.68
CA LYS A 25 -2.35 29.54 2.87
C LYS A 25 -1.45 29.23 4.05
N ILE A 26 -0.65 30.20 4.45
CA ILE A 26 0.29 30.11 5.59
C ILE A 26 -0.15 30.92 6.81
N ASN A 27 -1.12 31.80 6.62
CA ASN A 27 -1.69 32.64 7.66
C ASN A 27 -3.14 32.27 7.94
N GLU A 28 -3.62 32.59 9.12
CA GLU A 28 -5.02 32.43 9.52
C GLU A 28 -5.94 33.24 8.60
N SER A 29 -7.03 32.61 8.14
CA SER A 29 -8.10 33.34 7.42
C SER A 29 -8.99 34.06 8.42
N LYS A 30 -9.04 35.39 8.36
CA LYS A 30 -9.84 36.19 9.26
C LYS A 30 -11.28 36.38 8.78
N GLU A 31 -11.48 36.25 7.46
CA GLU A 31 -12.79 36.42 6.82
C GLU A 31 -13.00 35.33 5.77
N PRO A 32 -14.26 34.95 5.48
CA PRO A 32 -14.57 34.07 4.36
C PRO A 32 -14.14 34.69 3.03
N SER A 33 -13.50 33.95 2.18
CA SER A 33 -13.18 34.36 0.81
C SER A 33 -13.66 33.27 -0.16
N TYR A 34 -14.37 33.72 -1.19
CA TYR A 34 -14.80 32.85 -2.30
C TYR A 34 -13.86 32.95 -3.51
N THR A 35 -12.76 33.69 -3.38
CA THR A 35 -11.71 33.76 -4.40
C THR A 35 -10.40 33.22 -3.83
N VAL A 36 -9.64 32.52 -4.64
CA VAL A 36 -8.31 32.03 -4.27
C VAL A 36 -7.32 32.29 -5.42
N GLU A 37 -6.05 32.39 -5.06
CA GLU A 37 -4.94 32.44 -6.01
C GLU A 37 -4.12 31.17 -5.86
N TYR A 38 -3.69 30.58 -6.98
CA TYR A 38 -2.79 29.45 -6.97
C TYR A 38 -1.36 29.90 -6.84
N SER A 39 -0.62 29.20 -5.99
CA SER A 39 0.83 29.24 -5.96
C SER A 39 1.38 28.02 -6.72
N ASN A 40 2.49 28.19 -7.39
CA ASN A 40 3.16 27.12 -8.12
C ASN A 40 3.92 26.17 -7.17
N GLY A 41 4.36 25.03 -7.69
CA GLY A 41 5.07 24.02 -6.91
C GLY A 41 6.32 24.55 -6.21
N ALA A 42 7.10 25.41 -6.86
CA ALA A 42 8.31 25.98 -6.26
C ALA A 42 8.03 26.75 -4.95
N ALA A 43 6.94 27.56 -4.93
CA ALA A 43 6.53 28.27 -3.73
C ALA A 43 6.10 27.33 -2.59
N PHE A 44 5.39 26.22 -2.94
CA PHE A 44 5.04 25.19 -1.96
C PHE A 44 6.29 24.58 -1.34
N TYR A 45 7.26 24.14 -2.14
CA TYR A 45 8.48 23.52 -1.63
C TYR A 45 9.31 24.50 -0.78
N GLN A 46 9.35 25.78 -1.12
CA GLN A 46 10.00 26.78 -0.29
C GLN A 46 9.38 26.81 1.12
N GLN A 47 8.06 26.85 1.22
CA GLN A 47 7.38 26.85 2.52
C GLN A 47 7.56 25.53 3.27
N ILE A 48 7.47 24.38 2.56
CA ILE A 48 7.70 23.05 3.13
C ILE A 48 9.07 22.97 3.80
N PHE A 49 10.13 23.39 3.12
CA PHE A 49 11.49 23.33 3.68
C PHE A 49 11.68 24.32 4.82
N THR A 50 11.10 25.51 4.76
CA THR A 50 11.14 26.48 5.87
C THR A 50 10.49 25.87 7.12
N ASP A 51 9.29 25.30 7.01
CA ASP A 51 8.58 24.70 8.12
C ASP A 51 9.32 23.49 8.72
N LEU A 52 9.90 22.65 7.86
CA LEU A 52 10.64 21.45 8.30
C LEU A 52 11.97 21.80 8.94
N GLU A 53 12.69 22.80 8.44
CA GLU A 53 13.94 23.27 9.04
C GLU A 53 13.72 23.76 10.48
N GLU A 54 12.71 24.59 10.68
CA GLU A 54 12.36 25.07 12.01
C GLU A 54 11.91 23.92 12.93
N ALA A 55 11.08 22.99 12.41
CA ALA A 55 10.61 21.85 13.17
C ALA A 55 11.77 20.92 13.60
N ILE A 56 12.66 20.59 12.69
CA ILE A 56 13.82 19.72 12.90
C ILE A 56 14.78 20.30 13.96
N SER A 57 14.90 21.63 14.02
CA SER A 57 15.77 22.29 15.01
C SER A 57 15.33 22.08 16.46
N VAL A 58 14.02 21.82 16.69
CA VAL A 58 13.39 21.80 18.03
C VAL A 58 12.92 20.41 18.44
N LEU A 59 12.43 19.60 17.48
CA LEU A 59 11.79 18.31 17.80
C LEU A 59 12.80 17.28 18.32
N PRO A 60 12.39 16.42 19.26
CA PRO A 60 13.21 15.27 19.67
C PRO A 60 13.28 14.24 18.55
N TRP A 61 14.34 13.44 18.54
CA TRP A 61 14.53 12.39 17.54
C TRP A 61 13.38 11.38 17.47
N ARG A 62 12.87 10.98 18.63
CA ARG A 62 11.72 10.05 18.73
C ARG A 62 10.70 10.58 19.73
N GLN A 63 9.46 10.17 19.51
CA GLN A 63 8.38 10.34 20.49
C GLN A 63 8.03 8.97 21.07
N THR A 64 8.00 8.85 22.39
CA THR A 64 7.81 7.58 23.08
C THR A 64 6.79 7.72 24.22
N GLY A 65 6.30 6.58 24.74
CA GLY A 65 5.32 6.56 25.81
C GLY A 65 4.05 7.31 25.46
N SER A 66 3.57 8.21 26.29
CA SER A 66 2.37 9.01 26.06
C SER A 66 2.47 9.99 24.88
N ASN A 67 3.67 10.19 24.33
CA ASN A 67 3.89 11.03 23.15
C ASN A 67 3.99 10.22 21.86
N TYR A 68 3.83 8.89 21.88
CA TYR A 68 3.80 8.08 20.68
C TYR A 68 2.72 8.59 19.71
N GLY A 69 3.02 8.59 18.42
CA GLY A 69 2.13 9.13 17.38
C GLY A 69 2.22 10.66 17.18
N ARG A 70 3.04 11.38 17.98
CA ARG A 70 3.32 12.79 17.75
C ARG A 70 4.49 12.98 16.79
N MET A 71 4.54 14.13 16.14
CA MET A 71 5.60 14.46 15.17
C MET A 71 6.97 14.51 15.86
N SER A 72 7.95 13.82 15.27
CA SER A 72 9.33 13.73 15.76
C SER A 72 10.31 14.34 14.76
N LYS A 73 11.58 14.53 15.17
CA LYS A 73 12.66 14.93 14.26
C LYS A 73 12.87 13.90 13.16
N ALA A 74 12.78 12.61 13.48
CA ALA A 74 12.89 11.54 12.49
C ALA A 74 11.77 11.64 11.44
N ALA A 75 10.52 11.87 11.86
CA ALA A 75 9.40 12.06 10.94
C ALA A 75 9.57 13.32 10.07
N ALA A 76 9.96 14.45 10.67
CA ALA A 76 10.19 15.68 9.94
C ALA A 76 11.33 15.56 8.91
N LYS A 77 12.42 14.86 9.26
CA LYS A 77 13.52 14.57 8.31
C LYS A 77 13.11 13.58 7.23
N HIS A 78 12.33 12.55 7.55
CA HIS A 78 11.77 11.64 6.54
C HIS A 78 10.91 12.40 5.52
N ILE A 79 10.01 13.27 5.98
CA ILE A 79 9.20 14.13 5.11
C ILE A 79 10.10 15.01 4.25
N ARG A 80 11.14 15.63 4.83
CA ARG A 80 12.04 16.52 4.10
C ARG A 80 12.86 15.75 3.07
N ALA A 81 13.35 14.57 3.40
CA ALA A 81 14.05 13.69 2.45
C ALA A 81 13.15 13.32 1.26
N LEU A 82 11.91 12.93 1.53
CA LEU A 82 10.94 12.61 0.48
C LEU A 82 10.56 13.84 -0.36
N ALA A 83 10.46 15.02 0.27
CA ALA A 83 10.19 16.27 -0.43
C ALA A 83 11.36 16.69 -1.34
N TYR A 84 12.59 16.61 -0.85
CA TYR A 84 13.79 16.82 -1.70
C TYR A 84 13.84 15.81 -2.84
N LEU A 85 13.67 14.52 -2.55
CA LEU A 85 13.65 13.47 -3.56
C LEU A 85 12.61 13.76 -4.65
N THR A 86 11.40 14.16 -4.26
CA THR A 86 10.31 14.43 -5.21
C THR A 86 10.60 15.70 -6.02
N ARG A 87 11.05 16.79 -5.38
CA ARG A 87 11.39 18.02 -6.11
C ARG A 87 12.55 17.81 -7.09
N GLY A 88 13.49 16.93 -6.78
CA GLY A 88 14.61 16.60 -7.65
C GLY A 88 14.22 16.08 -9.04
N TYR A 89 13.00 15.60 -9.22
CA TYR A 89 12.45 15.18 -10.52
C TYR A 89 11.64 16.29 -11.22
N GLU A 90 11.43 17.44 -10.59
CA GLU A 90 10.64 18.53 -11.17
C GLU A 90 11.49 19.52 -11.95
N GLU A 91 10.88 20.30 -12.85
CA GLU A 91 11.56 21.33 -13.67
C GLU A 91 12.22 22.44 -12.84
N TYR A 92 11.73 22.64 -11.60
CA TYR A 92 12.25 23.63 -10.64
C TYR A 92 13.12 22.99 -9.55
N ALA A 93 13.74 21.84 -9.85
CA ALA A 93 14.65 21.16 -8.95
C ALA A 93 15.87 22.01 -8.59
N ASP A 94 16.34 21.88 -7.35
CA ASP A 94 17.65 22.37 -6.95
C ASP A 94 18.70 21.29 -7.24
N PRO A 95 19.87 21.63 -7.77
CA PRO A 95 20.95 20.66 -8.05
C PRO A 95 21.39 19.82 -6.83
N LYS A 96 21.09 20.29 -5.62
CA LYS A 96 21.40 19.59 -4.37
C LYS A 96 20.25 18.73 -3.82
N ASP A 97 19.13 18.66 -4.50
CA ASP A 97 17.96 17.98 -3.97
C ASP A 97 18.22 16.50 -3.64
N PHE A 98 18.82 15.77 -4.56
CA PHE A 98 19.14 14.36 -4.31
C PHE A 98 20.21 14.18 -3.22
N GLU A 99 21.22 15.07 -3.16
CA GLU A 99 22.21 15.08 -2.09
C GLU A 99 21.55 15.34 -0.72
N ASN A 100 20.63 16.30 -0.64
CA ASN A 100 19.92 16.64 0.59
C ASN A 100 18.93 15.54 1.00
N ALA A 101 18.24 14.93 0.03
CA ALA A 101 17.39 13.78 0.28
C ALA A 101 18.18 12.62 0.89
N PHE A 102 19.33 12.30 0.32
CA PHE A 102 20.22 11.27 0.85
C PHE A 102 20.69 11.59 2.28
N LYS A 103 21.20 12.80 2.52
CA LYS A 103 21.69 13.23 3.84
C LYS A 103 20.61 13.12 4.94
N ASP A 104 19.38 13.57 4.66
CA ASP A 104 18.32 13.49 5.64
C ASP A 104 17.89 12.04 5.89
N ALA A 105 17.77 11.22 4.87
CA ALA A 105 17.42 9.81 5.01
C ALA A 105 18.51 9.02 5.75
N GLU A 106 19.78 9.25 5.43
CA GLU A 106 20.92 8.65 6.13
C GLU A 106 20.97 9.09 7.59
N ASP A 107 20.73 10.36 7.89
CA ASP A 107 20.74 10.91 9.25
C ASP A 107 19.60 10.28 10.09
N VAL A 108 18.43 10.06 9.52
CA VAL A 108 17.35 9.29 10.18
C VAL A 108 17.82 7.87 10.49
N TYR A 109 18.41 7.17 9.52
CA TYR A 109 18.88 5.81 9.74
C TYR A 109 19.95 5.69 10.82
N LEU A 110 20.92 6.61 10.83
CA LEU A 110 22.07 6.55 11.75
C LEU A 110 21.76 7.08 13.15
N ASN A 111 20.95 8.13 13.26
CA ASN A 111 20.88 8.94 14.49
C ASN A 111 19.52 8.92 15.19
N SER A 112 18.45 8.43 14.53
CA SER A 112 17.12 8.47 15.13
C SER A 112 16.88 7.44 16.23
N GLY A 113 17.69 6.38 16.28
CA GLY A 113 17.48 5.23 17.15
C GLY A 113 16.38 4.27 16.65
N HIS A 114 15.76 4.54 15.49
CA HIS A 114 14.91 3.58 14.81
C HIS A 114 15.75 2.45 14.23
N LYS A 115 15.15 1.24 14.09
CA LYS A 115 15.85 0.05 13.59
C LYS A 115 14.89 -0.77 12.71
N LEU A 116 15.42 -1.34 11.64
CA LEU A 116 14.71 -2.41 10.93
C LEU A 116 14.54 -3.61 11.86
N LEU A 117 13.32 -4.08 12.03
CA LEU A 117 13.06 -5.26 12.82
C LEU A 117 13.63 -6.50 12.14
N ASP A 118 14.04 -7.48 12.93
CA ASP A 118 14.68 -8.70 12.43
C ASP A 118 13.71 -9.56 11.59
N ASP A 119 12.45 -9.70 12.03
CA ASP A 119 11.40 -10.40 11.29
C ASP A 119 10.36 -9.41 10.75
N TYR A 120 10.11 -9.45 9.43
CA TYR A 120 9.08 -8.65 8.78
C TYR A 120 7.69 -8.85 9.40
N ALA A 121 7.39 -10.06 9.88
CA ALA A 121 6.13 -10.34 10.55
C ALA A 121 5.91 -9.50 11.81
N MET A 122 6.99 -9.11 12.49
CA MET A 122 6.90 -8.28 13.70
C MET A 122 6.58 -6.82 13.41
N VAL A 123 6.85 -6.33 12.20
CA VAL A 123 6.48 -4.97 11.78
C VAL A 123 4.96 -4.80 11.77
N HIS A 124 4.25 -5.82 11.26
CA HIS A 124 2.81 -5.77 11.03
C HIS A 124 1.99 -6.56 12.07
N ARG A 125 2.64 -7.08 13.12
CA ARG A 125 1.93 -7.78 14.19
C ARG A 125 1.16 -6.80 15.07
N GLN A 126 -0.16 -6.95 15.18
CA GLN A 126 -1.03 -6.07 15.97
C GLN A 126 -0.56 -5.91 17.42
N SER A 127 -0.11 -6.95 18.08
CA SER A 127 0.43 -6.87 19.46
C SER A 127 1.80 -6.17 19.54
N ASN A 128 2.36 -5.69 18.42
CA ASN A 128 3.65 -5.02 18.33
C ASN A 128 3.57 -3.74 17.48
N GLU A 129 2.45 -3.03 17.50
CA GLU A 129 2.27 -1.81 16.69
C GLU A 129 3.23 -0.70 17.07
N ILE A 130 3.53 -0.57 18.38
CA ILE A 130 4.57 0.34 18.87
C ILE A 130 5.91 -0.38 18.78
N ASN A 131 6.64 -0.17 17.69
CA ASN A 131 7.93 -0.83 17.48
C ASN A 131 9.00 0.13 16.92
N ASP A 132 10.25 -0.33 16.93
CA ASP A 132 11.40 0.49 16.57
C ASP A 132 11.47 0.86 15.07
N GLU A 133 10.74 0.19 14.21
CA GLU A 133 10.75 0.50 12.77
C GLU A 133 9.78 1.63 12.41
N ILE A 134 8.72 1.85 13.20
CA ILE A 134 7.68 2.84 12.90
C ILE A 134 8.15 4.24 13.32
N ILE A 135 8.23 5.14 12.35
CA ILE A 135 8.65 6.52 12.54
C ILE A 135 7.47 7.43 12.88
N PHE A 136 6.35 7.26 12.14
CA PHE A 136 5.15 8.06 12.37
C PHE A 136 3.89 7.29 12.01
N PRO A 137 3.05 6.93 12.99
CA PRO A 137 1.76 6.31 12.80
C PRO A 137 0.62 7.34 12.88
N ILE A 138 -0.53 6.96 12.33
CA ILE A 138 -1.84 7.52 12.75
C ILE A 138 -2.43 6.52 13.74
N GLY A 139 -2.52 6.94 15.02
CA GLY A 139 -3.01 6.09 16.09
C GLY A 139 -4.54 5.98 16.11
N PHE A 140 -5.03 4.78 16.38
CA PHE A 140 -6.43 4.48 16.64
C PHE A 140 -6.58 3.86 18.02
N ALA A 141 -7.71 4.10 18.68
CA ALA A 141 -7.95 3.60 20.03
C ALA A 141 -9.36 3.00 20.15
N ASP A 142 -9.49 1.99 21.02
CA ASP A 142 -10.77 1.40 21.39
C ASP A 142 -11.71 2.43 22.02
N GLY A 143 -13.00 2.31 21.69
CA GLY A 143 -14.06 3.08 22.36
C GLY A 143 -14.21 4.53 21.91
N ALA A 144 -13.43 4.99 20.95
CA ALA A 144 -13.62 6.33 20.38
C ALA A 144 -14.71 6.28 19.30
N ASN A 145 -15.82 7.00 19.54
CA ASN A 145 -17.00 7.03 18.66
C ASN A 145 -16.73 7.48 17.20
N TYR A 146 -15.51 7.84 16.87
CA TYR A 146 -15.10 8.39 15.55
C TYR A 146 -13.83 7.76 14.98
N ASN A 147 -13.26 6.76 15.64
CA ASN A 147 -12.06 6.07 15.16
C ASN A 147 -12.44 4.83 14.38
N THR A 148 -12.85 5.02 13.15
CA THR A 148 -13.05 3.90 12.22
C THR A 148 -11.83 3.79 11.31
N ASN A 149 -10.99 2.80 11.56
CA ASN A 149 -9.99 2.40 10.59
C ASN A 149 -10.60 1.31 9.70
N ILE A 150 -11.00 1.68 8.49
CA ILE A 150 -11.51 0.75 7.49
C ILE A 150 -10.41 0.25 6.54
N TRP A 151 -9.17 0.67 6.74
CA TRP A 151 -8.07 0.35 5.83
C TRP A 151 -7.86 -1.15 5.64
N ASN A 152 -7.93 -1.92 6.73
CA ASN A 152 -7.81 -3.37 6.66
C ASN A 152 -8.95 -4.03 5.88
N GLN A 153 -10.15 -3.44 5.89
CA GLN A 153 -11.31 -3.98 5.19
C GLN A 153 -11.16 -3.87 3.67
N TRP A 154 -10.47 -2.87 3.16
CA TRP A 154 -10.26 -2.67 1.73
C TRP A 154 -9.46 -3.80 1.08
N TYR A 155 -8.66 -4.51 1.86
CA TYR A 155 -7.80 -5.58 1.38
C TYR A 155 -8.30 -6.97 1.70
N MET A 156 -9.39 -7.07 2.46
CA MET A 156 -9.98 -8.36 2.80
C MET A 156 -10.90 -8.85 1.69
N MET A 157 -11.13 -10.14 1.67
CA MET A 157 -12.08 -10.72 0.71
C MET A 157 -13.52 -10.27 0.97
N PRO A 158 -14.36 -10.22 -0.10
CA PRO A 158 -15.74 -9.77 0.04
C PRO A 158 -16.53 -10.57 1.06
N TYR A 159 -17.57 -9.95 1.60
CA TYR A 159 -18.58 -10.50 2.50
C TYR A 159 -19.13 -11.88 2.11
N ALA A 160 -19.19 -12.20 0.81
CA ALA A 160 -19.60 -13.53 0.37
C ALA A 160 -18.78 -14.66 0.99
N ILE A 161 -17.53 -14.38 1.39
CA ILE A 161 -16.71 -15.34 2.12
C ILE A 161 -17.07 -15.42 3.59
N GLY A 162 -17.47 -14.32 4.22
CA GLY A 162 -18.04 -14.33 5.56
C GLY A 162 -19.36 -15.11 5.71
N GLY A 163 -20.02 -15.45 4.61
CA GLY A 163 -21.19 -16.34 4.59
C GLY A 163 -20.87 -17.80 4.28
N TRP A 164 -19.58 -18.15 4.12
CA TRP A 164 -19.19 -19.52 3.87
C TRP A 164 -19.15 -20.35 5.14
N LEU A 165 -19.39 -21.63 4.95
CA LEU A 165 -19.28 -22.60 6.03
C LEU A 165 -17.92 -22.52 6.70
N GLY A 166 -17.89 -22.28 8.00
CA GLY A 166 -16.71 -22.19 8.80
C GLY A 166 -15.97 -20.84 8.74
N LEU A 167 -16.44 -19.89 7.95
CA LEU A 167 -15.93 -18.52 7.94
C LEU A 167 -17.00 -17.58 8.51
N GLY A 168 -17.01 -17.42 9.83
CA GLY A 168 -17.92 -16.51 10.51
C GLY A 168 -17.49 -15.05 10.36
N LYS A 169 -18.48 -14.18 10.46
CA LYS A 169 -18.27 -12.73 10.56
C LYS A 169 -17.77 -12.41 11.97
N ASP A 170 -16.49 -12.56 12.19
CA ASP A 170 -15.89 -12.23 13.47
C ASP A 170 -14.56 -11.49 13.26
N SER A 171 -14.00 -11.02 14.36
CA SER A 171 -12.74 -10.31 14.39
C SER A 171 -11.52 -11.10 13.90
N TYR A 172 -11.65 -12.43 13.75
CA TYR A 172 -10.51 -13.26 13.32
C TYR A 172 -10.06 -12.94 11.90
N TYR A 173 -11.00 -12.73 10.97
CA TYR A 173 -10.71 -12.35 9.58
C TYR A 173 -10.82 -10.84 9.34
N GLY A 174 -11.07 -10.07 10.38
CA GLY A 174 -11.44 -8.67 10.29
C GLY A 174 -12.89 -8.51 9.82
N ASN A 175 -13.37 -7.29 9.82
CA ASN A 175 -14.68 -7.01 9.24
C ASN A 175 -14.56 -7.11 7.73
N ALA A 176 -15.02 -8.21 7.17
CA ALA A 176 -15.17 -8.32 5.73
C ALA A 176 -16.22 -7.29 5.29
N SER A 177 -15.77 -6.19 4.71
CA SER A 177 -16.68 -5.27 4.03
C SER A 177 -17.36 -5.98 2.87
N MET A 178 -18.60 -5.59 2.55
CA MET A 178 -19.24 -6.03 1.31
C MET A 178 -18.52 -5.48 0.08
N HIS A 179 -17.62 -4.54 0.26
CA HIS A 179 -16.88 -3.89 -0.80
C HIS A 179 -15.39 -4.23 -0.70
N VAL A 180 -14.88 -4.93 -1.70
CA VAL A 180 -13.43 -5.04 -1.91
C VAL A 180 -12.99 -3.81 -2.69
N GLU A 181 -12.37 -2.88 -2.00
CA GLU A 181 -11.92 -1.63 -2.60
C GLU A 181 -10.55 -1.79 -3.30
N ALA A 182 -9.72 -2.70 -2.82
CA ALA A 182 -8.39 -2.92 -3.38
C ALA A 182 -8.07 -4.41 -3.52
N ILE A 183 -8.01 -4.88 -4.75
CA ILE A 183 -7.63 -6.25 -5.10
C ILE A 183 -6.18 -6.24 -5.60
N PRO A 184 -5.29 -7.07 -5.02
CA PRO A 184 -3.93 -7.19 -5.54
C PRO A 184 -3.93 -7.68 -6.98
N THR A 185 -3.11 -7.09 -7.82
CA THR A 185 -2.88 -7.61 -9.17
C THR A 185 -2.01 -8.88 -9.11
N LYS A 186 -2.01 -9.67 -10.17
CA LYS A 186 -1.14 -10.86 -10.26
C LYS A 186 0.33 -10.50 -10.08
N PHE A 187 0.75 -9.34 -10.56
CA PHE A 187 2.10 -8.82 -10.34
C PHE A 187 2.47 -8.76 -8.86
N ALA A 188 1.53 -8.42 -7.96
CA ALA A 188 1.77 -8.37 -6.53
C ALA A 188 2.20 -9.72 -5.92
N TYR A 189 1.81 -10.83 -6.53
CA TYR A 189 2.24 -12.18 -6.11
C TYR A 189 3.53 -12.60 -6.78
N MET A 190 3.68 -12.27 -8.06
CA MET A 190 4.79 -12.71 -8.91
C MET A 190 6.11 -12.01 -8.59
N MET A 191 6.07 -10.83 -8.02
CA MET A 191 7.27 -10.04 -7.74
C MET A 191 8.16 -10.63 -6.62
N TYR A 192 7.66 -11.61 -5.87
CA TYR A 192 8.41 -12.22 -4.76
C TYR A 192 9.04 -13.56 -5.14
N ASP A 193 10.22 -13.82 -4.61
CA ASP A 193 10.75 -15.18 -4.48
C ASP A 193 10.20 -15.80 -3.18
N TRP A 194 9.12 -16.56 -3.29
CA TRP A 194 8.40 -17.13 -2.14
C TRP A 194 9.23 -18.10 -1.29
N GLN A 195 10.34 -18.61 -1.81
CA GLN A 195 11.24 -19.49 -1.08
C GLN A 195 12.26 -18.71 -0.25
N LYS A 196 12.69 -17.55 -0.76
CA LYS A 196 13.82 -16.80 -0.21
C LYS A 196 13.42 -15.48 0.44
N ASP A 197 12.18 -15.03 0.25
CA ASP A 197 11.63 -13.78 0.78
C ASP A 197 10.57 -14.10 1.85
N ARG A 198 10.73 -13.51 3.03
CA ARG A 198 9.79 -13.66 4.14
C ARG A 198 8.48 -12.91 3.91
N ARG A 199 8.51 -11.82 3.16
CA ARG A 199 7.41 -10.86 3.04
C ARG A 199 6.11 -11.45 2.48
N PRO A 200 6.10 -12.28 1.42
CA PRO A 200 4.84 -12.77 0.87
C PRO A 200 4.04 -13.61 1.86
N SER A 201 4.69 -14.43 2.67
CA SER A 201 4.00 -15.24 3.68
C SER A 201 3.40 -14.44 4.85
N VAL A 202 3.84 -13.19 5.02
CA VAL A 202 3.28 -12.24 6.00
C VAL A 202 2.21 -11.35 5.35
N THR A 203 2.47 -10.97 4.11
CA THR A 203 1.60 -10.05 3.37
C THR A 203 0.29 -10.71 2.94
N PHE A 204 0.34 -11.98 2.52
CA PHE A 204 -0.82 -12.68 1.99
C PHE A 204 -1.27 -13.81 2.92
N MET A 205 -2.57 -14.10 2.89
CA MET A 205 -3.15 -15.20 3.67
C MET A 205 -3.47 -16.40 2.78
N SER A 206 -2.81 -17.52 3.04
CA SER A 206 -3.15 -18.83 2.49
C SER A 206 -2.64 -19.92 3.43
N PRO A 207 -3.44 -20.91 3.82
CA PRO A 207 -4.89 -21.06 3.57
C PRO A 207 -5.76 -20.15 4.45
N LEU A 208 -7.04 -20.01 4.08
CA LEU A 208 -8.07 -19.52 4.99
C LEU A 208 -8.67 -20.71 5.73
N ASN A 209 -8.53 -20.72 7.05
CA ASN A 209 -9.07 -21.77 7.91
C ASN A 209 -10.38 -21.32 8.54
N GLY A 210 -11.26 -22.25 8.83
CA GLY A 210 -12.50 -21.95 9.52
C GLY A 210 -12.27 -21.34 10.89
N ASN A 211 -12.99 -20.29 11.23
CA ASN A 211 -12.94 -19.62 12.53
C ASN A 211 -14.07 -20.06 13.44
N ALA A 212 -15.07 -20.76 12.91
CA ALA A 212 -16.19 -21.34 13.64
C ALA A 212 -16.48 -22.77 13.20
N SER A 213 -17.02 -23.58 14.10
CA SER A 213 -17.58 -24.87 13.74
C SER A 213 -18.97 -24.68 13.15
N THR A 214 -19.28 -25.39 12.08
CA THR A 214 -20.61 -25.36 11.47
C THR A 214 -21.35 -26.64 11.85
N SER A 215 -22.61 -26.48 12.24
CA SER A 215 -23.50 -27.58 12.56
C SER A 215 -24.52 -27.85 11.45
N THR A 216 -24.28 -27.42 10.25
CA THR A 216 -25.22 -27.64 9.15
C THR A 216 -25.26 -29.11 8.78
N ASP A 217 -26.44 -29.56 8.44
CA ASP A 217 -26.78 -30.93 8.02
C ASP A 217 -26.20 -31.33 6.65
N GLY A 218 -25.12 -30.73 6.26
CA GLY A 218 -24.35 -31.07 5.05
C GLY A 218 -24.98 -30.62 3.73
N LYS A 219 -26.19 -30.08 3.74
CA LYS A 219 -26.92 -29.76 2.51
C LYS A 219 -26.40 -28.54 1.77
N ASP A 220 -25.79 -27.60 2.47
CA ASP A 220 -25.32 -26.34 1.90
C ASP A 220 -23.78 -26.16 1.93
N ALA A 221 -23.09 -27.14 2.50
CA ALA A 221 -21.64 -27.12 2.57
C ALA A 221 -21.00 -27.15 1.19
N GLY A 222 -20.62 -26.00 0.69
CA GLY A 222 -19.82 -25.90 -0.54
C GLY A 222 -20.57 -26.10 -1.86
N LYS A 223 -21.87 -26.33 -1.81
CA LYS A 223 -22.65 -26.70 -3.01
C LYS A 223 -22.74 -25.60 -4.08
N ASN A 224 -22.75 -24.35 -3.71
CA ASN A 224 -23.23 -23.32 -4.64
C ASN A 224 -22.30 -22.13 -4.86
N TRP A 225 -21.28 -21.95 -4.04
CA TRP A 225 -20.49 -20.70 -4.08
C TRP A 225 -19.36 -20.68 -5.11
N PHE A 226 -18.82 -21.85 -5.45
CA PHE A 226 -17.70 -21.94 -6.39
C PHE A 226 -17.89 -22.95 -7.52
N GLN A 227 -19.11 -23.33 -7.87
CA GLN A 227 -19.32 -24.36 -8.90
C GLN A 227 -18.49 -25.62 -8.65
N CYS A 228 -18.32 -26.01 -7.40
CA CYS A 228 -17.80 -27.35 -7.10
C CYS A 228 -18.80 -28.37 -7.65
N THR A 229 -18.39 -29.13 -8.64
CA THR A 229 -19.22 -30.16 -9.28
C THR A 229 -19.47 -31.35 -8.35
N THR A 230 -18.73 -31.48 -7.27
CA THR A 230 -18.86 -32.54 -6.29
C THR A 230 -19.40 -31.96 -4.98
N PRO A 231 -20.54 -32.43 -4.46
CA PRO A 231 -21.01 -32.07 -3.15
C PRO A 231 -19.97 -32.47 -2.10
N VAL A 232 -19.62 -31.55 -1.19
CA VAL A 232 -18.80 -31.87 -0.04
C VAL A 232 -19.74 -32.15 1.13
N ASP A 233 -19.93 -33.41 1.46
CA ASP A 233 -20.70 -33.79 2.64
C ASP A 233 -19.86 -33.64 3.90
N GLY A 234 -20.39 -32.99 4.91
CA GLY A 234 -19.80 -32.95 6.24
C GLY A 234 -19.74 -31.58 6.88
N VAL A 235 -19.40 -31.59 8.14
CA VAL A 235 -19.25 -30.44 9.02
C VAL A 235 -17.80 -29.99 9.01
N PHE A 236 -17.54 -28.68 8.86
CA PHE A 236 -16.22 -28.10 9.09
C PHE A 236 -16.03 -27.83 10.57
N ALA A 237 -14.90 -28.23 11.12
CA ALA A 237 -14.51 -27.83 12.46
C ALA A 237 -13.71 -26.50 12.41
N LYS A 238 -13.70 -25.80 13.55
CA LYS A 238 -12.82 -24.64 13.69
C LYS A 238 -11.37 -25.07 13.44
N GLY A 239 -10.68 -24.35 12.56
CA GLY A 239 -9.31 -24.65 12.14
C GLY A 239 -9.21 -25.47 10.86
N ASP A 240 -10.29 -26.06 10.37
CA ASP A 240 -10.26 -26.76 9.07
C ASP A 240 -9.97 -25.78 7.94
N LYS A 241 -9.23 -26.26 6.94
CA LYS A 241 -8.97 -25.50 5.70
C LYS A 241 -10.28 -25.38 4.91
N ILE A 242 -10.69 -24.16 4.62
CA ILE A 242 -11.92 -23.84 3.86
C ILE A 242 -11.58 -23.39 2.44
N ILE A 243 -10.61 -22.50 2.32
CA ILE A 243 -10.11 -21.97 1.06
C ILE A 243 -8.60 -22.09 1.04
N TYR A 244 -8.08 -22.48 -0.09
CA TYR A 244 -6.67 -22.65 -0.28
C TYR A 244 -6.18 -21.99 -1.57
N PHE A 245 -5.21 -21.12 -1.42
CA PHE A 245 -4.45 -20.56 -2.53
C PHE A 245 -3.04 -21.13 -2.47
N PRO A 246 -2.72 -22.14 -3.27
CA PRO A 246 -1.36 -22.72 -3.31
C PRO A 246 -0.35 -21.64 -3.66
N VAL A 247 0.74 -21.59 -2.93
CA VAL A 247 1.84 -20.66 -3.14
C VAL A 247 3.14 -21.42 -3.40
N PRO A 248 4.13 -20.83 -4.09
CA PRO A 248 5.36 -21.54 -4.47
C PRO A 248 6.17 -22.12 -3.30
N THR A 249 5.97 -21.62 -2.07
CA THR A 249 6.59 -22.17 -0.85
C THR A 249 5.87 -23.41 -0.32
N ASP A 250 4.67 -23.68 -0.81
CA ASP A 250 3.88 -24.81 -0.36
C ASP A 250 4.43 -26.12 -0.94
N PRO A 251 4.69 -27.14 -0.10
CA PRO A 251 5.14 -28.44 -0.60
C PRO A 251 4.18 -29.09 -1.60
N GLU A 252 2.89 -28.79 -1.50
CA GLU A 252 1.85 -29.32 -2.39
C GLU A 252 1.64 -28.45 -3.65
N TYR A 253 2.35 -27.33 -3.80
CA TYR A 253 2.12 -26.37 -4.88
C TYR A 253 2.14 -27.03 -6.26
N LYS A 254 3.14 -27.87 -6.53
CA LYS A 254 3.26 -28.58 -7.80
C LYS A 254 2.08 -29.51 -8.05
N TYR A 255 1.66 -30.25 -7.01
CA TYR A 255 0.49 -31.11 -7.07
C TYR A 255 -0.77 -30.33 -7.46
N TRP A 256 -1.02 -29.19 -6.79
CA TRP A 256 -2.18 -28.36 -7.07
C TRP A 256 -2.10 -27.62 -8.42
N ALA A 257 -0.91 -27.40 -8.96
CA ALA A 257 -0.72 -26.83 -10.28
C ALA A 257 -1.06 -27.81 -11.42
N GLU A 258 -0.82 -29.10 -11.20
CA GLU A 258 -0.88 -30.13 -12.24
C GLU A 258 -2.10 -31.07 -12.15
N THR A 259 -2.80 -31.11 -11.02
CA THR A 259 -3.80 -32.15 -10.75
C THR A 259 -5.23 -31.61 -10.74
N ASP A 260 -6.19 -32.41 -11.19
CA ASP A 260 -7.60 -32.16 -10.97
C ASP A 260 -7.91 -32.20 -9.48
N LYS A 261 -8.60 -31.14 -9.01
CA LYS A 261 -8.86 -30.88 -7.59
C LYS A 261 -10.22 -31.37 -7.13
N ASN A 262 -10.85 -32.18 -7.94
CA ASN A 262 -12.09 -32.86 -7.58
C ASN A 262 -11.85 -33.82 -6.42
N GLY A 263 -12.74 -33.78 -5.44
CA GLY A 263 -12.70 -34.68 -4.28
C GLY A 263 -12.00 -34.14 -3.03
N VAL A 264 -11.40 -32.94 -3.04
CA VAL A 264 -10.94 -32.31 -1.80
C VAL A 264 -12.09 -31.57 -1.12
N ARG A 265 -12.05 -31.55 0.21
CA ARG A 265 -13.13 -30.97 1.03
C ARG A 265 -13.18 -29.44 1.00
N TYR A 266 -12.06 -28.80 0.70
CA TYR A 266 -11.93 -27.35 0.65
C TYR A 266 -11.78 -26.83 -0.77
N LYS A 267 -12.10 -25.55 -1.00
CA LYS A 267 -11.94 -24.93 -2.30
C LYS A 267 -10.47 -24.53 -2.56
N VAL A 268 -9.94 -24.97 -3.68
CA VAL A 268 -8.60 -24.61 -4.13
C VAL A 268 -8.70 -23.60 -5.27
N PHE A 269 -8.02 -22.46 -5.11
CA PHE A 269 -7.80 -21.48 -6.16
C PHE A 269 -6.35 -21.58 -6.64
N ASN A 270 -6.14 -22.29 -7.73
CA ASN A 270 -4.83 -22.39 -8.31
C ASN A 270 -4.63 -21.32 -9.39
N TYR A 271 -3.85 -20.32 -9.06
CA TYR A 271 -3.47 -19.25 -9.96
C TYR A 271 -2.00 -19.44 -10.36
N PRO A 272 -1.72 -19.92 -11.58
CA PRO A 272 -0.35 -20.07 -12.05
C PRO A 272 0.41 -18.76 -11.90
N MET A 273 1.60 -18.83 -11.31
CA MET A 273 2.49 -17.68 -11.06
C MET A 273 3.39 -17.37 -12.28
N GLY A 274 2.93 -17.67 -13.50
CA GLY A 274 3.64 -17.36 -14.73
C GLY A 274 3.45 -15.92 -15.19
N GLU A 275 4.30 -15.47 -16.12
CA GLU A 275 4.03 -14.25 -16.87
C GLU A 275 2.82 -14.48 -17.78
N GLU A 276 1.73 -13.79 -17.48
CA GLU A 276 0.51 -13.90 -18.25
C GLU A 276 0.35 -12.64 -19.09
N THR A 277 0.35 -12.83 -20.39
CA THR A 277 0.13 -11.76 -21.37
C THR A 277 -1.29 -11.73 -21.90
N ASN A 278 -2.05 -12.81 -21.68
CA ASN A 278 -3.44 -12.91 -22.12
C ASN A 278 -4.40 -12.89 -20.92
N TRP A 279 -4.58 -11.72 -20.38
CA TRP A 279 -5.44 -11.46 -19.23
C TRP A 279 -6.88 -11.98 -19.38
N ALA A 280 -7.41 -12.02 -20.59
CA ALA A 280 -8.78 -12.47 -20.85
C ALA A 280 -8.99 -13.96 -20.55
N ASN A 281 -7.93 -14.75 -20.62
CA ASN A 281 -7.97 -16.19 -20.35
C ASN A 281 -7.39 -16.56 -18.98
N ASP A 282 -6.84 -15.62 -18.24
CA ASP A 282 -6.28 -15.87 -16.93
C ASP A 282 -7.38 -16.08 -15.89
N ASP A 283 -7.36 -17.22 -15.21
CA ASP A 283 -8.39 -17.60 -14.25
C ASP A 283 -8.41 -16.69 -13.02
N TYR A 284 -7.27 -16.13 -12.61
CA TYR A 284 -7.23 -15.16 -11.52
C TYR A 284 -8.07 -13.93 -11.86
N TYR A 285 -7.90 -13.36 -13.07
CA TYR A 285 -8.65 -12.19 -13.48
C TYR A 285 -10.14 -12.48 -13.68
N LYS A 286 -10.49 -13.66 -14.16
CA LYS A 286 -11.90 -14.08 -14.26
C LYS A 286 -12.57 -14.09 -12.90
N HIS A 287 -11.92 -14.62 -11.88
CA HIS A 287 -12.48 -14.71 -10.55
C HIS A 287 -12.39 -13.40 -9.75
N ALA A 288 -11.28 -12.67 -9.88
CA ALA A 288 -11.05 -11.45 -9.13
C ALA A 288 -11.83 -10.25 -9.68
N TYR A 289 -11.98 -10.16 -11.00
CA TYR A 289 -12.45 -8.93 -11.65
C TYR A 289 -13.66 -9.09 -12.57
N GLN A 290 -13.84 -10.22 -13.24
CA GLN A 290 -14.87 -10.37 -14.28
C GLN A 290 -16.23 -10.82 -13.75
N THR A 291 -16.37 -11.13 -12.49
CA THR A 291 -17.67 -11.53 -11.97
C THR A 291 -18.61 -10.33 -11.93
N THR A 292 -19.80 -10.52 -12.48
CA THR A 292 -20.87 -9.50 -12.47
C THR A 292 -21.40 -9.18 -11.07
N ASN A 293 -21.10 -10.05 -10.10
CA ASN A 293 -21.46 -9.88 -8.71
C ASN A 293 -20.20 -9.56 -7.90
N SER A 294 -20.11 -8.35 -7.37
CA SER A 294 -18.98 -7.91 -6.54
C SER A 294 -18.76 -8.81 -5.32
N THR A 295 -19.81 -9.44 -4.79
CA THR A 295 -19.73 -10.35 -3.65
C THR A 295 -19.13 -11.71 -4.00
N SER A 296 -18.96 -12.04 -5.28
CA SER A 296 -18.37 -13.30 -5.74
C SER A 296 -16.90 -13.17 -6.15
N ARG A 297 -16.32 -12.00 -6.01
CA ARG A 297 -14.90 -11.77 -6.31
C ARG A 297 -14.01 -12.53 -5.33
N THR A 298 -13.00 -13.19 -5.85
CA THR A 298 -12.08 -14.00 -5.05
C THR A 298 -10.64 -13.63 -5.41
N CYS A 299 -9.88 -13.23 -4.44
CA CYS A 299 -8.47 -12.92 -4.58
C CYS A 299 -7.68 -13.44 -3.37
N LEU A 300 -6.36 -13.49 -3.47
CA LEU A 300 -5.51 -13.76 -2.31
C LEU A 300 -5.49 -12.51 -1.42
N PRO A 301 -6.04 -12.57 -0.20
CA PRO A 301 -6.20 -11.37 0.63
C PRO A 301 -4.86 -10.85 1.14
N ILE A 302 -4.74 -9.54 1.28
CA ILE A 302 -3.62 -8.92 1.96
C ILE A 302 -3.87 -9.00 3.46
N TRP A 303 -3.03 -9.78 4.15
CA TRP A 303 -3.21 -10.13 5.54
C TRP A 303 -2.44 -9.25 6.52
N LYS A 304 -1.37 -8.60 6.07
CA LYS A 304 -0.50 -7.81 6.96
C LYS A 304 -1.20 -6.66 7.68
N PHE A 305 -2.37 -6.24 7.18
CA PHE A 305 -3.20 -5.19 7.80
C PHE A 305 -4.35 -5.75 8.64
N LYS A 306 -4.38 -7.07 8.87
CA LYS A 306 -5.43 -7.68 9.68
C LYS A 306 -5.56 -6.99 11.01
N ASP A 307 -6.80 -6.66 11.37
CA ASP A 307 -7.18 -6.21 12.69
C ASP A 307 -8.00 -7.30 13.42
N GLY A 308 -7.39 -7.91 14.42
CA GLY A 308 -8.03 -8.94 15.23
C GLY A 308 -9.04 -8.40 16.24
N ASN A 309 -9.05 -7.08 16.46
CA ASN A 309 -9.95 -6.39 17.38
C ASN A 309 -11.06 -5.62 16.66
N ALA A 310 -11.13 -5.69 15.33
CA ALA A 310 -12.17 -5.02 14.57
C ALA A 310 -13.54 -5.53 15.00
N GLU A 311 -14.40 -4.63 15.43
CA GLU A 311 -15.79 -4.98 15.72
C GLU A 311 -16.57 -5.13 14.41
N TYR A 312 -17.33 -6.23 14.30
CA TYR A 312 -18.31 -6.38 13.25
C TYR A 312 -19.56 -5.53 13.57
N ARG A 313 -19.96 -4.70 12.61
CA ARG A 313 -21.24 -3.98 12.65
C ARG A 313 -22.06 -4.33 11.43
N GLU A 314 -23.35 -4.57 11.62
CA GLU A 314 -24.28 -4.90 10.54
C GLU A 314 -24.45 -3.77 9.51
N ASP A 315 -24.18 -2.53 9.92
CA ASP A 315 -24.25 -1.32 9.08
C ASP A 315 -22.97 -1.07 8.26
N GLU A 316 -22.06 -2.07 8.18
CA GLU A 316 -20.79 -1.99 7.45
C GLU A 316 -19.79 -0.95 8.00
N SER A 317 -20.11 -0.28 9.07
CA SER A 317 -19.25 0.69 9.75
C SER A 317 -18.31 -0.01 10.75
N GLY A 318 -17.56 -1.02 10.33
CA GLY A 318 -16.62 -1.69 11.22
C GLY A 318 -15.57 -0.71 11.75
N SER A 319 -15.35 -0.70 13.06
CA SER A 319 -14.27 0.08 13.66
C SER A 319 -13.04 -0.80 13.84
N GLY A 320 -11.96 -0.45 13.16
CA GLY A 320 -10.64 -1.03 13.39
C GLY A 320 -9.85 -0.23 14.39
N THR A 321 -8.98 -0.88 15.13
CA THR A 321 -8.14 -0.26 16.16
C THR A 321 -6.66 -0.24 15.77
N ARG A 322 -6.31 -0.78 14.61
CA ARG A 322 -4.94 -0.81 14.13
C ARG A 322 -4.45 0.54 13.69
N ASP A 323 -3.23 0.86 14.11
CA ASP A 323 -2.51 2.03 13.65
C ASP A 323 -2.19 1.94 12.15
N ILE A 324 -2.29 3.08 11.46
CA ILE A 324 -1.82 3.23 10.08
C ILE A 324 -0.40 3.78 10.11
N TYR A 325 0.56 3.03 9.57
CA TYR A 325 1.95 3.47 9.49
C TYR A 325 2.13 4.39 8.29
N LEU A 326 2.31 5.69 8.55
CA LEU A 326 2.59 6.66 7.48
C LEU A 326 4.05 6.61 7.04
N PHE A 327 4.97 6.52 8.01
CA PHE A 327 6.41 6.47 7.73
C PHE A 327 7.06 5.38 8.56
N ARG A 328 7.93 4.60 7.93
CA ARG A 328 8.76 3.61 8.59
C ARG A 328 10.16 3.55 8.01
N LEU A 329 11.12 3.06 8.80
CA LEU A 329 12.54 3.12 8.48
C LEU A 329 12.92 2.41 7.17
N ALA A 330 12.22 1.34 6.80
CA ALA A 330 12.47 0.66 5.54
C ALA A 330 12.22 1.59 4.33
N GLU A 331 11.17 2.42 4.37
CA GLU A 331 10.95 3.44 3.35
C GLU A 331 12.08 4.47 3.33
N THR A 332 12.53 4.92 4.50
CA THR A 332 13.67 5.84 4.61
C THR A 332 14.93 5.26 3.94
N CYS A 333 15.20 3.96 4.14
CA CYS A 333 16.30 3.29 3.45
C CYS A 333 16.14 3.31 1.92
N LEU A 334 14.92 3.09 1.43
CA LEU A 334 14.64 3.11 -0.02
C LEU A 334 14.68 4.54 -0.60
N ILE A 335 14.32 5.57 0.18
CA ILE A 335 14.56 6.98 -0.18
C ILE A 335 16.07 7.24 -0.30
N ALA A 336 16.88 6.78 0.66
CA ALA A 336 18.32 6.94 0.61
C ALA A 336 18.92 6.25 -0.63
N ALA A 337 18.49 5.02 -0.94
CA ALA A 337 18.95 4.28 -2.10
C ALA A 337 18.62 5.02 -3.42
N GLU A 338 17.38 5.52 -3.55
CA GLU A 338 16.96 6.26 -4.76
C GLU A 338 17.72 7.57 -4.90
N ALA A 339 17.85 8.32 -3.82
CA ALA A 339 18.61 9.57 -3.80
C ALA A 339 20.07 9.35 -4.18
N ALA A 340 20.70 8.27 -3.73
CA ALA A 340 22.08 7.92 -4.09
C ALA A 340 22.23 7.60 -5.59
N VAL A 341 21.30 6.86 -6.19
CA VAL A 341 21.28 6.60 -7.63
C VAL A 341 21.18 7.91 -8.41
N MET A 342 20.30 8.80 -7.99
CA MET A 342 20.05 10.07 -8.65
C MET A 342 21.17 11.10 -8.39
N ASN A 343 21.88 10.98 -7.27
CA ASN A 343 23.02 11.83 -6.93
C ASN A 343 24.32 11.26 -7.50
N ASN A 344 24.60 11.57 -8.75
CA ASN A 344 25.81 11.14 -9.48
C ASN A 344 26.02 9.61 -9.52
N ASN A 345 24.96 8.84 -9.44
CA ASN A 345 25.01 7.36 -9.48
C ASN A 345 25.92 6.77 -8.39
N ASP A 346 25.77 7.23 -7.15
CA ASP A 346 26.51 6.70 -5.99
C ASP A 346 26.07 5.26 -5.67
N GLN A 347 26.62 4.31 -6.41
CA GLN A 347 26.27 2.89 -6.30
C GLN A 347 26.63 2.32 -4.93
N ALA A 348 27.69 2.76 -4.30
CA ALA A 348 28.08 2.24 -2.98
C ALA A 348 26.99 2.48 -1.93
N ASN A 349 26.41 3.68 -1.90
CA ASN A 349 25.32 4.00 -1.00
C ASN A 349 23.98 3.43 -1.49
N ALA A 350 23.71 3.41 -2.78
CA ALA A 350 22.49 2.81 -3.33
C ALA A 350 22.39 1.32 -2.97
N GLU A 351 23.44 0.55 -3.22
CA GLU A 351 23.51 -0.88 -2.87
C GLU A 351 23.43 -1.10 -1.37
N LYS A 352 24.11 -0.28 -0.57
CA LYS A 352 24.08 -0.37 0.90
C LYS A 352 22.65 -0.28 1.43
N TYR A 353 21.92 0.77 1.06
CA TYR A 353 20.61 1.06 1.66
C TYR A 353 19.50 0.15 1.13
N ILE A 354 19.45 -0.18 -0.16
CA ILE A 354 18.48 -1.15 -0.68
C ILE A 354 18.72 -2.53 -0.07
N ASN A 355 19.97 -2.95 0.06
CA ASN A 355 20.31 -4.27 0.58
C ASN A 355 20.12 -4.40 2.11
N TYR A 356 20.00 -3.33 2.86
CA TYR A 356 19.53 -3.42 4.25
C TYR A 356 18.08 -3.96 4.29
N VAL A 357 17.20 -3.47 3.41
CA VAL A 357 15.81 -3.94 3.31
C VAL A 357 15.75 -5.39 2.82
N VAL A 358 16.50 -5.71 1.76
CA VAL A 358 16.57 -7.07 1.21
C VAL A 358 17.14 -8.07 2.22
N SER A 359 18.15 -7.68 2.98
CA SER A 359 18.74 -8.54 4.02
C SER A 359 17.75 -8.87 5.13
N ARG A 360 16.90 -7.92 5.52
CA ARG A 360 15.81 -8.15 6.46
C ARG A 360 14.73 -9.05 5.85
N ALA A 361 14.38 -8.82 4.58
CA ALA A 361 13.37 -9.61 3.87
C ALA A 361 13.75 -11.10 3.72
N GLU A 362 15.04 -11.41 3.63
CA GLU A 362 15.54 -12.80 3.60
C GLU A 362 15.39 -13.50 4.94
N LYS A 363 15.55 -12.80 6.05
CA LYS A 363 15.50 -13.40 7.38
C LYS A 363 14.17 -14.08 7.64
N HIS A 364 14.21 -15.25 8.24
CA HIS A 364 13.04 -16.09 8.52
C HIS A 364 12.26 -16.54 7.27
N SER A 365 12.84 -16.43 6.07
CA SER A 365 12.30 -17.06 4.86
C SER A 365 12.53 -18.58 4.88
N PRO A 366 11.78 -19.37 4.08
CA PRO A 366 11.90 -20.82 4.09
C PRO A 366 13.30 -21.36 3.76
N GLN A 367 14.01 -20.77 2.80
CA GLN A 367 15.30 -21.26 2.32
C GLN A 367 16.47 -20.29 2.55
N GLY A 368 16.22 -19.00 2.65
CA GLY A 368 17.27 -17.99 2.62
C GLY A 368 17.92 -17.84 1.23
N GLY A 369 19.00 -17.06 1.16
CA GLY A 369 19.75 -16.86 -0.08
C GLY A 369 19.07 -15.93 -1.08
N LEU A 370 18.31 -14.95 -0.60
CA LEU A 370 17.74 -13.88 -1.44
C LEU A 370 18.87 -13.03 -2.04
N SER A 371 18.84 -12.89 -3.36
CA SER A 371 19.90 -12.15 -4.07
C SER A 371 19.94 -10.68 -3.65
N ARG A 372 21.16 -10.18 -3.48
CA ARG A 372 21.39 -8.75 -3.23
C ARG A 372 21.44 -7.98 -4.53
N TYR A 373 21.00 -6.75 -4.49
CA TYR A 373 21.16 -5.85 -5.63
C TYR A 373 22.60 -5.39 -5.77
N SER A 374 23.04 -5.32 -7.02
CA SER A 374 24.28 -4.67 -7.46
C SER A 374 23.97 -3.85 -8.71
N ASN A 375 24.67 -2.77 -8.93
CA ASN A 375 24.38 -1.82 -10.02
C ASN A 375 22.91 -1.37 -9.97
N VAL A 376 22.51 -0.81 -8.84
CA VAL A 376 21.14 -0.44 -8.52
C VAL A 376 20.61 0.58 -9.52
N THR A 377 19.44 0.32 -10.06
CA THR A 377 18.70 1.21 -10.95
C THR A 377 17.41 1.71 -10.29
N ILE A 378 16.78 2.72 -10.86
CA ILE A 378 15.47 3.18 -10.41
C ILE A 378 14.43 2.06 -10.51
N ASP A 379 14.48 1.22 -11.54
CA ASP A 379 13.56 0.09 -11.66
C ASP A 379 13.75 -0.93 -10.52
N ASN A 380 14.98 -1.21 -10.11
CA ASN A 380 15.25 -2.08 -8.95
C ASN A 380 14.65 -1.50 -7.66
N ILE A 381 14.79 -0.19 -7.46
CA ILE A 381 14.24 0.50 -6.28
C ILE A 381 12.72 0.47 -6.29
N LEU A 382 12.09 0.74 -7.44
CA LEU A 382 10.65 0.68 -7.58
C LEU A 382 10.09 -0.73 -7.37
N ASP A 383 10.82 -1.76 -7.79
CA ASP A 383 10.45 -3.15 -7.54
C ASP A 383 10.58 -3.51 -6.05
N GLU A 384 11.65 -3.04 -5.40
CA GLU A 384 11.84 -3.27 -3.97
C GLU A 384 10.83 -2.49 -3.12
N ARG A 385 10.51 -1.24 -3.49
CA ARG A 385 9.42 -0.46 -2.87
C ARG A 385 8.06 -1.17 -3.03
N ALA A 386 7.80 -1.77 -4.21
CA ALA A 386 6.57 -2.52 -4.44
C ALA A 386 6.45 -3.71 -3.48
N LYS A 387 7.54 -4.47 -3.26
CA LYS A 387 7.57 -5.61 -2.34
C LYS A 387 7.44 -5.18 -0.89
N GLU A 388 8.19 -4.18 -0.50
CA GLU A 388 8.30 -3.75 0.89
C GLU A 388 7.05 -3.02 1.36
N LEU A 389 6.51 -2.10 0.53
CA LEU A 389 5.46 -1.15 0.88
C LEU A 389 4.10 -1.51 0.26
N LEU A 390 3.88 -2.78 -0.14
CA LEU A 390 2.60 -3.19 -0.74
C LEU A 390 1.42 -2.77 0.14
N GLY A 391 0.50 -2.00 -0.43
CA GLY A 391 -0.70 -1.54 0.27
C GLY A 391 -0.50 -0.37 1.24
N GLU A 392 0.72 0.17 1.39
CA GLU A 392 1.01 1.29 2.31
C GLU A 392 0.83 2.68 1.67
N GLY A 393 0.25 2.75 0.47
CA GLY A 393 -0.23 4.00 -0.14
C GLY A 393 0.78 4.77 -0.99
N SER A 394 2.07 4.44 -1.01
CA SER A 394 3.10 5.23 -1.69
C SER A 394 3.20 4.99 -3.21
N ARG A 395 2.76 3.83 -3.70
CA ARG A 395 3.08 3.32 -5.04
C ARG A 395 2.77 4.28 -6.20
N TRP A 396 1.60 4.93 -6.18
CA TRP A 396 1.21 5.84 -7.25
C TRP A 396 2.18 7.02 -7.37
N ASN A 397 2.49 7.65 -6.23
CA ASN A 397 3.39 8.79 -6.18
C ASN A 397 4.84 8.42 -6.52
N ASP A 398 5.28 7.21 -6.17
CA ASP A 398 6.60 6.70 -6.54
C ASP A 398 6.74 6.56 -8.06
N LEU A 399 5.73 5.98 -8.71
CA LEU A 399 5.71 5.80 -10.17
C LEU A 399 5.56 7.13 -10.91
N GLN A 400 4.73 8.02 -10.39
CA GLN A 400 4.52 9.37 -10.93
C GLN A 400 5.81 10.18 -10.91
N ARG A 401 6.46 10.28 -9.73
CA ARG A 401 7.70 11.02 -9.54
C ARG A 401 8.80 10.58 -10.50
N THR A 402 8.94 9.28 -10.69
CA THR A 402 10.00 8.68 -11.51
C THR A 402 9.68 8.60 -13.01
N GLY A 403 8.51 9.09 -13.45
CA GLY A 403 8.06 8.98 -14.84
C GLY A 403 7.76 7.54 -15.30
N LYS A 404 7.49 6.63 -14.34
CA LYS A 404 7.22 5.22 -14.60
C LYS A 404 5.74 4.83 -14.46
N LEU A 405 4.86 5.83 -14.25
CA LEU A 405 3.46 5.57 -13.95
C LEU A 405 2.77 4.82 -15.11
N ALA A 406 2.80 5.38 -16.31
CA ALA A 406 2.16 4.77 -17.46
C ALA A 406 2.75 3.40 -17.80
N GLU A 407 4.10 3.29 -17.85
CA GLU A 407 4.79 2.04 -18.14
C GLU A 407 4.34 0.91 -17.21
N ARG A 408 4.37 1.15 -15.90
CA ARG A 408 4.10 0.13 -14.89
C ARG A 408 2.61 -0.16 -14.73
N VAL A 409 1.76 0.86 -14.77
CA VAL A 409 0.30 0.68 -14.62
C VAL A 409 -0.28 -0.03 -15.83
N LEU A 410 0.07 0.39 -17.05
CA LEU A 410 -0.44 -0.28 -18.25
C LEU A 410 0.07 -1.71 -18.41
N LYS A 411 1.27 -2.01 -17.87
CA LYS A 411 1.83 -3.36 -17.91
C LYS A 411 1.23 -4.28 -16.86
N TYR A 412 1.00 -3.81 -15.64
CA TYR A 412 0.73 -4.66 -14.49
C TYR A 412 -0.66 -4.48 -13.87
N ASN A 413 -1.39 -3.43 -14.22
CA ASN A 413 -2.74 -3.23 -13.74
C ASN A 413 -3.76 -3.55 -14.84
N TRP A 414 -4.32 -4.74 -14.74
CA TRP A 414 -5.30 -5.21 -15.69
C TRP A 414 -6.58 -4.35 -15.73
N ASP A 415 -7.02 -3.81 -14.59
CA ASP A 415 -8.20 -2.93 -14.53
C ASP A 415 -8.04 -1.73 -15.45
N VAL A 416 -6.91 -1.05 -15.35
CA VAL A 416 -6.63 0.11 -16.19
C VAL A 416 -6.48 -0.29 -17.66
N SER A 417 -5.90 -1.47 -17.93
CA SER A 417 -5.67 -1.94 -19.29
C SER A 417 -6.93 -2.53 -19.94
N ASN A 418 -7.84 -3.12 -19.19
CA ASN A 418 -8.87 -4.00 -19.72
C ASN A 418 -10.31 -3.77 -19.26
N ILE A 419 -10.56 -3.36 -18.00
CA ILE A 419 -11.95 -3.36 -17.47
C ILE A 419 -12.80 -2.26 -18.08
N TYR A 420 -12.24 -1.10 -18.22
CA TYR A 420 -12.97 -0.05 -18.92
C TYR A 420 -12.94 -0.28 -20.43
N GLY A 421 -12.80 -1.53 -20.75
CA GLY A 421 -13.04 -2.36 -21.90
C GLY A 421 -13.18 -1.66 -23.18
N GLY A 422 -12.55 -1.33 -23.93
CA GLY A 422 -12.72 -0.72 -25.23
C GLY A 422 -12.44 0.76 -25.22
N THR A 423 -12.94 1.51 -24.27
CA THR A 423 -12.81 2.97 -24.33
C THR A 423 -11.43 3.44 -23.86
N ILE A 424 -10.87 2.86 -22.80
CA ILE A 424 -9.52 3.22 -22.35
C ILE A 424 -8.44 2.59 -23.24
N LYS A 425 -8.62 1.33 -23.63
CA LYS A 425 -7.66 0.63 -24.49
C LYS A 425 -7.45 1.25 -25.87
N THR A 426 -8.48 1.85 -26.42
CA THR A 426 -8.44 2.39 -27.79
C THR A 426 -7.95 3.82 -27.87
N THR A 427 -7.87 4.54 -26.74
CA THR A 427 -7.62 5.97 -26.73
C THR A 427 -6.43 6.40 -25.88
N LEU A 428 -5.94 5.58 -24.91
CA LEU A 428 -4.81 5.94 -24.08
C LEU A 428 -3.51 5.34 -24.61
N THR A 429 -2.68 6.20 -25.16
CA THR A 429 -1.25 5.91 -25.34
C THR A 429 -0.53 6.07 -24.02
N GLN A 430 0.70 5.54 -23.91
CA GLN A 430 1.54 5.76 -22.73
C GLN A 430 1.70 7.27 -22.44
N GLU A 431 1.94 8.06 -23.47
CA GLU A 431 2.12 9.52 -23.37
C GLU A 431 0.84 10.23 -22.88
N SER A 432 -0.33 9.88 -23.44
CA SER A 432 -1.60 10.48 -23.01
C SER A 432 -1.99 10.05 -21.61
N PHE A 433 -1.66 8.83 -21.21
CA PHE A 433 -1.85 8.35 -19.83
C PHE A 433 -0.96 9.13 -18.86
N GLU A 434 0.34 9.25 -19.15
CA GLU A 434 1.29 9.98 -18.31
C GLU A 434 0.87 11.44 -18.17
N SER A 435 0.55 12.11 -19.28
CA SER A 435 0.10 13.50 -19.25
C SER A 435 -1.16 13.72 -18.42
N LYS A 436 -2.16 12.83 -18.56
CA LYS A 436 -3.41 12.96 -17.83
C LYS A 436 -3.28 12.65 -16.35
N PHE A 437 -2.58 11.56 -16.01
CA PHE A 437 -2.56 11.02 -14.65
C PHE A 437 -1.32 11.43 -13.84
N LYS A 438 -0.44 12.26 -14.42
CA LYS A 438 0.66 12.89 -13.68
C LYS A 438 0.11 13.68 -12.48
N LEU A 439 -0.98 14.43 -12.69
CA LEU A 439 -1.64 15.19 -11.63
C LEU A 439 -3.09 14.74 -11.47
N ARG A 440 -3.60 14.79 -10.26
CA ARG A 440 -5.00 14.47 -9.96
C ARG A 440 -5.93 15.57 -10.42
N PRO A 441 -7.21 15.25 -10.72
CA PRO A 441 -8.21 16.27 -10.98
C PRO A 441 -8.43 17.13 -9.74
N ILE A 442 -8.57 18.43 -9.95
CA ILE A 442 -9.04 19.32 -8.89
C ILE A 442 -10.54 19.07 -8.70
N PRO A 443 -11.02 18.80 -7.48
CA PRO A 443 -12.44 18.47 -7.27
C PRO A 443 -13.37 19.54 -7.82
N LEU A 444 -14.24 19.16 -8.75
CA LEU A 444 -15.15 20.10 -9.41
C LEU A 444 -16.08 20.83 -8.42
N GLN A 445 -16.51 20.12 -7.38
CA GLN A 445 -17.34 20.73 -6.33
C GLN A 445 -16.60 21.88 -5.64
N TRP A 446 -15.29 21.73 -5.41
CA TRP A 446 -14.49 22.82 -4.82
C TRP A 446 -14.35 24.00 -5.79
N LEU A 447 -14.02 23.75 -7.08
CA LEU A 447 -13.96 24.80 -8.10
C LEU A 447 -15.30 25.56 -8.20
N ASN A 448 -16.41 24.85 -8.23
CA ASN A 448 -17.76 25.45 -8.30
C ASN A 448 -18.14 26.24 -7.06
N SER A 449 -17.47 26.03 -5.92
CA SER A 449 -17.71 26.83 -4.71
C SER A 449 -16.97 28.16 -4.69
N LEU A 450 -16.06 28.39 -5.65
CA LEU A 450 -15.27 29.61 -5.77
C LEU A 450 -15.88 30.57 -6.81
N SER A 451 -15.83 31.86 -6.53
CA SER A 451 -16.26 32.90 -7.50
C SER A 451 -15.35 32.93 -8.75
N ASN A 452 -14.08 32.61 -8.60
CA ASN A 452 -13.10 32.51 -9.71
C ASN A 452 -12.72 31.08 -10.10
N GLY A 453 -13.48 30.08 -9.67
CA GLY A 453 -13.13 28.68 -9.94
C GLY A 453 -13.08 28.31 -11.43
N HIS A 454 -13.92 28.96 -12.24
CA HIS A 454 -13.92 28.77 -13.69
C HIS A 454 -12.60 29.28 -14.34
N GLU A 455 -12.05 30.39 -13.82
CA GLU A 455 -10.79 30.97 -14.33
C GLU A 455 -9.57 30.11 -13.93
N LEU A 456 -9.63 29.46 -12.75
CA LEU A 456 -8.58 28.59 -12.27
C LEU A 456 -8.43 27.32 -13.12
N GLY A 457 -9.56 26.79 -13.59
CA GLY A 457 -9.57 25.56 -14.39
C GLY A 457 -9.13 24.30 -13.62
N ASN A 458 -9.01 23.21 -14.35
CA ASN A 458 -8.53 21.93 -13.81
C ASN A 458 -7.12 21.59 -14.33
N ASN A 459 -6.52 20.55 -13.79
CA ASN A 459 -5.24 20.05 -14.27
C ASN A 459 -5.37 19.48 -15.71
N PRO A 460 -4.27 19.42 -16.49
CA PRO A 460 -4.31 18.94 -17.87
C PRO A 460 -4.97 17.57 -18.02
N GLY A 461 -5.88 17.44 -18.97
CA GLY A 461 -6.60 16.19 -19.26
C GLY A 461 -7.87 15.95 -18.45
N TRP A 462 -8.23 16.88 -17.55
CA TRP A 462 -9.40 16.78 -16.66
C TRP A 462 -10.46 17.87 -16.93
#